data_8964c10b21901fae8ea99beb7a6d20db
#
_entry.id   8964c10b21901fae8ea99beb7a6d20db
#
_cell.length_a   1.000
_cell.length_b   1.000
_cell.length_c   1.000
_cell.angle_alpha   90.00
_cell.angle_beta   90.00
_cell.angle_gamma   90.00
#
_symmetry.space_group_name_H-M   'P 1'
#
loop_
_entity.id
_entity.type
_entity.pdbx_description
1 polymer ?
#
loop_
_entity_poly.entity_id
_entity_poly.type
_entity_poly.pdbx_seq_one_letter_code
_entity_poly.pdbx_strand_id
1 'polypeptide(L)'
;NDMLDHTALWTQRIIEAVEEIGEAENTNFIITSDHGQIDVSRWAMPNVELRRRGFIRTDANDVITDYDAFIKGVGCCALVYLKDESDKKTYKAVYDALKEMRDSGLYGFTEVFTREEIAAKEHLSGPFSFVLETDGYTSFGSEWTGSIIHQRDITDYRGGAASHGYLPDKGAQPTLIACGPSFKKGVTVDRRPIVDLAPTIAKAMGVDLADANGKPIDEILL
;
A
#
# COMPACT_ATOMS: atom_id res chain seq x y z
N ASN A 1 -18.57 8.96 -14.32
CA ASN A 1 -18.00 7.75 -13.70
C ASN A 1 -18.85 7.37 -12.50
N ASP A 2 -19.71 6.34 -12.68
CA ASP A 2 -20.78 5.97 -11.73
C ASP A 2 -20.30 5.82 -10.28
N MET A 3 -19.06 5.36 -10.05
CA MET A 3 -18.51 5.22 -8.69
C MET A 3 -18.13 6.56 -8.06
N LEU A 4 -17.57 7.49 -8.83
CA LEU A 4 -17.28 8.84 -8.32
C LEU A 4 -18.57 9.60 -8.03
N ASP A 5 -19.58 9.48 -8.90
CA ASP A 5 -20.88 10.11 -8.70
C ASP A 5 -21.58 9.51 -7.47
N HIS A 6 -21.45 8.21 -7.22
CA HIS A 6 -21.96 7.57 -6.03
C HIS A 6 -21.25 8.05 -4.75
N THR A 7 -19.92 8.16 -4.77
CA THR A 7 -19.13 8.67 -3.65
C THR A 7 -19.51 10.14 -3.36
N ALA A 8 -19.63 10.97 -4.40
CA ALA A 8 -20.05 12.36 -4.28
C ALA A 8 -21.44 12.48 -3.67
N LEU A 9 -22.40 11.65 -4.10
CA LEU A 9 -23.75 11.61 -3.54
C LEU A 9 -23.76 11.31 -2.04
N TRP A 10 -22.99 10.31 -1.60
CA TRP A 10 -22.94 9.98 -0.17
C TRP A 10 -22.22 11.05 0.65
N THR A 11 -21.16 11.64 0.11
CA THR A 11 -20.49 12.80 0.75
C THR A 11 -21.47 13.96 0.91
N GLN A 12 -22.22 14.29 -0.13
CA GLN A 12 -23.24 15.33 -0.08
C GLN A 12 -24.30 15.04 0.99
N ARG A 13 -24.82 13.82 1.06
CA ARG A 13 -25.82 13.43 2.09
C ARG A 13 -25.31 13.57 3.52
N ILE A 14 -24.02 13.28 3.75
CA ILE A 14 -23.40 13.50 5.07
C ILE A 14 -23.37 14.99 5.41
N ILE A 15 -22.99 15.84 4.45
CA ILE A 15 -22.96 17.30 4.64
C ILE A 15 -24.38 17.82 4.90
N GLU A 16 -25.36 17.44 4.07
CA GLU A 16 -26.76 17.83 4.23
C GLU A 16 -27.34 17.44 5.61
N ALA A 17 -27.01 16.24 6.12
CA ALA A 17 -27.45 15.81 7.44
C ALA A 17 -26.88 16.69 8.58
N VAL A 18 -25.65 17.20 8.43
CA VAL A 18 -25.04 18.13 9.39
C VAL A 18 -25.71 19.53 9.26
N GLU A 19 -26.04 19.96 8.04
CA GLU A 19 -26.78 21.21 7.79
C GLU A 19 -28.18 21.16 8.40
N GLU A 20 -28.93 20.05 8.24
CA GLU A 20 -30.28 19.86 8.77
C GLU A 20 -30.35 19.98 10.29
N ILE A 21 -29.32 19.59 11.02
CA ILE A 21 -29.25 19.76 12.47
C ILE A 21 -28.66 21.09 12.90
N GLY A 22 -28.31 21.98 11.96
CA GLY A 22 -27.82 23.34 12.21
C GLY A 22 -26.36 23.44 12.67
N GLU A 23 -25.56 22.39 12.48
CA GLU A 23 -24.17 22.31 12.95
C GLU A 23 -23.10 22.53 11.85
N ALA A 24 -23.52 22.92 10.64
CA ALA A 24 -22.59 23.09 9.51
C ALA A 24 -21.51 24.16 9.79
N GLU A 25 -21.87 25.26 10.43
CA GLU A 25 -20.93 26.35 10.78
C GLU A 25 -19.92 25.94 11.87
N ASN A 26 -20.17 24.84 12.60
CA ASN A 26 -19.34 24.33 13.68
C ASN A 26 -18.58 23.04 13.26
N THR A 27 -18.78 22.58 12.03
CA THR A 27 -18.24 21.29 11.57
C THR A 27 -17.14 21.48 10.53
N ASN A 28 -16.01 20.82 10.74
CA ASN A 28 -14.97 20.65 9.74
C ASN A 28 -15.19 19.34 8.97
N PHE A 29 -15.17 19.42 7.65
CA PHE A 29 -15.22 18.24 6.76
C PHE A 29 -13.85 18.02 6.14
N ILE A 30 -13.37 16.78 6.19
CA ILE A 30 -12.13 16.34 5.55
C ILE A 30 -12.42 15.11 4.72
N ILE A 31 -12.15 15.19 3.42
CA ILE A 31 -12.31 14.11 2.46
C ILE A 31 -10.90 13.68 2.03
N THR A 32 -10.56 12.44 2.29
CA THR A 32 -9.24 11.89 1.96
C THR A 32 -9.35 10.39 1.69
N SER A 33 -8.26 9.78 1.25
CA SER A 33 -8.08 8.32 1.20
C SER A 33 -6.75 7.94 1.82
N ASP A 34 -6.63 6.68 2.20
CA ASP A 34 -5.42 6.10 2.79
C ASP A 34 -4.30 5.87 1.75
N HIS A 35 -4.65 5.64 0.49
CA HIS A 35 -3.73 5.44 -0.63
C HIS A 35 -4.39 5.76 -1.96
N GLY A 36 -3.58 5.86 -3.00
CA GLY A 36 -4.02 5.85 -4.39
C GLY A 36 -4.12 4.43 -4.95
N GLN A 37 -4.46 4.31 -6.21
CA GLN A 37 -4.51 3.04 -6.94
C GLN A 37 -3.87 3.18 -8.32
N ILE A 38 -3.26 2.09 -8.81
CA ILE A 38 -2.77 1.95 -10.19
C ILE A 38 -3.44 0.76 -10.85
N ASP A 39 -3.65 0.84 -12.15
CA ASP A 39 -4.18 -0.26 -12.95
C ASP A 39 -3.19 -1.43 -12.96
N VAL A 40 -3.69 -2.64 -12.71
CA VAL A 40 -2.89 -3.86 -12.79
C VAL A 40 -3.39 -4.74 -13.94
N SER A 41 -2.45 -5.32 -14.69
CA SER A 41 -2.75 -6.19 -15.83
C SER A 41 -2.54 -7.67 -15.51
N ARG A 42 -1.81 -7.99 -14.43
CA ARG A 42 -1.45 -9.35 -14.07
C ARG A 42 -1.19 -9.52 -12.57
N TRP A 43 -1.22 -10.76 -12.11
CA TRP A 43 -0.76 -11.16 -10.79
C TRP A 43 0.47 -12.04 -10.91
N ALA A 44 1.44 -11.84 -10.03
CA ALA A 44 2.61 -12.69 -9.90
C ALA A 44 2.56 -13.48 -8.59
N MET A 45 2.94 -14.76 -8.66
CA MET A 45 2.99 -15.72 -7.55
C MET A 45 4.45 -16.13 -7.30
N PRO A 46 5.28 -15.26 -6.71
CA PRO A 46 6.71 -15.52 -6.60
C PRO A 46 7.04 -16.69 -5.67
N ASN A 47 6.14 -17.11 -4.78
CA ASN A 47 6.30 -18.30 -3.96
C ASN A 47 6.37 -19.59 -4.79
N VAL A 48 5.81 -19.63 -6.00
CA VAL A 48 5.96 -20.78 -6.91
C VAL A 48 7.44 -21.01 -7.24
N GLU A 49 8.20 -19.93 -7.43
CA GLU A 49 9.63 -20.01 -7.66
C GLU A 49 10.42 -20.33 -6.38
N LEU A 50 10.03 -19.75 -5.23
CA LEU A 50 10.65 -20.12 -3.96
C LEU A 50 10.49 -21.62 -3.67
N ARG A 51 9.33 -22.19 -3.97
CA ARG A 51 9.09 -23.63 -3.88
C ARG A 51 9.99 -24.43 -4.84
N ARG A 52 10.11 -23.99 -6.10
CA ARG A 52 11.00 -24.65 -7.09
C ARG A 52 12.46 -24.66 -6.66
N ARG A 53 12.88 -23.61 -5.96
CA ARG A 53 14.24 -23.49 -5.41
C ARG A 53 14.43 -24.20 -4.06
N GLY A 54 13.36 -24.78 -3.49
CA GLY A 54 13.40 -25.52 -2.24
C GLY A 54 13.28 -24.67 -0.98
N PHE A 55 13.04 -23.36 -1.10
CA PHE A 55 12.78 -22.49 0.06
C PHE A 55 11.39 -22.70 0.69
N ILE A 56 10.46 -23.33 -0.03
CA ILE A 56 9.16 -23.78 0.47
C ILE A 56 9.07 -25.29 0.21
N ARG A 57 8.75 -26.05 1.23
CA ARG A 57 8.59 -27.51 1.19
C ARG A 57 7.14 -27.87 1.41
N THR A 58 6.62 -28.80 0.60
CA THR A 58 5.21 -29.24 0.66
C THR A 58 5.12 -30.76 0.72
N ASP A 59 4.00 -31.25 1.22
CA ASP A 59 3.63 -32.67 1.11
C ASP A 59 3.05 -32.98 -0.30
N ALA A 60 2.57 -34.22 -0.46
CA ALA A 60 1.98 -34.70 -1.71
C ALA A 60 0.65 -34.03 -2.09
N ASN A 61 0.01 -33.33 -1.15
CA ASN A 61 -1.22 -32.57 -1.36
C ASN A 61 -0.97 -31.07 -1.51
N ASP A 62 0.29 -30.68 -1.76
CA ASP A 62 0.74 -29.29 -1.87
C ASP A 62 0.57 -28.44 -0.58
N VAL A 63 0.38 -29.07 0.58
CA VAL A 63 0.34 -28.38 1.86
C VAL A 63 1.77 -28.05 2.30
N ILE A 64 2.02 -26.79 2.68
CA ILE A 64 3.34 -26.37 3.20
C ILE A 64 3.62 -27.12 4.50
N THR A 65 4.71 -27.89 4.51
CA THR A 65 5.21 -28.61 5.69
C THR A 65 6.32 -27.84 6.40
N ASP A 66 7.07 -27.06 5.65
CA ASP A 66 8.13 -26.22 6.17
C ASP A 66 8.55 -25.16 5.13
N TYR A 67 9.25 -24.12 5.56
CA TYR A 67 9.81 -23.10 4.68
C TYR A 67 11.05 -22.44 5.29
N ASP A 68 11.93 -21.92 4.47
CA ASP A 68 13.04 -21.05 4.85
C ASP A 68 12.69 -19.58 4.55
N ALA A 69 11.93 -19.36 3.48
CA ALA A 69 11.41 -18.05 3.10
C ALA A 69 9.99 -18.17 2.56
N PHE A 70 9.17 -17.15 2.82
CA PHE A 70 7.80 -17.04 2.31
C PHE A 70 7.51 -15.59 1.90
N ILE A 71 6.84 -15.41 0.77
CA ILE A 71 6.45 -14.10 0.25
C ILE A 71 4.97 -13.87 0.46
N LYS A 72 4.63 -12.80 1.17
CA LYS A 72 3.27 -12.33 1.38
C LYS A 72 2.98 -11.19 0.41
N GLY A 73 2.10 -11.42 -0.55
CA GLY A 73 1.59 -10.36 -1.41
C GLY A 73 0.68 -9.40 -0.63
N VAL A 74 0.89 -8.11 -0.83
CA VAL A 74 0.09 -7.02 -0.24
C VAL A 74 -0.25 -5.99 -1.31
N GLY A 75 -0.79 -6.45 -2.43
CA GLY A 75 -1.09 -5.62 -3.59
C GLY A 75 0.11 -5.46 -4.52
N CYS A 76 0.48 -4.24 -4.81
CA CYS A 76 1.60 -3.91 -5.69
C CYS A 76 2.97 -3.94 -4.99
N CYS A 77 3.06 -4.39 -3.75
CA CYS A 77 4.30 -4.82 -3.12
C CYS A 77 4.15 -6.20 -2.51
N ALA A 78 5.27 -6.81 -2.12
CA ALA A 78 5.26 -8.05 -1.38
C ALA A 78 6.32 -8.05 -0.29
N LEU A 79 5.97 -8.62 0.86
CA LEU A 79 6.86 -8.73 2.01
C LEU A 79 7.44 -10.14 2.07
N VAL A 80 8.75 -10.24 2.22
CA VAL A 80 9.48 -11.52 2.29
C VAL A 80 9.87 -11.80 3.73
N TYR A 81 9.42 -12.92 4.23
CA TYR A 81 9.70 -13.39 5.59
C TYR A 81 10.66 -14.55 5.56
N LEU A 82 11.71 -14.50 6.34
CA LEU A 82 12.60 -15.62 6.62
C LEU A 82 12.18 -16.30 7.92
N LYS A 83 12.19 -17.63 7.94
CA LYS A 83 11.92 -18.41 9.15
C LYS A 83 12.97 -18.15 10.24
N ASP A 84 14.21 -18.03 9.85
CA ASP A 84 15.36 -17.69 10.71
C ASP A 84 16.22 -16.61 10.06
N GLU A 85 16.08 -15.38 10.51
CA GLU A 85 16.88 -14.24 10.02
C GLU A 85 18.35 -14.30 10.50
N SER A 86 18.65 -15.08 11.51
CA SER A 86 20.01 -15.26 12.03
C SER A 86 20.88 -16.16 11.14
N ASP A 87 20.26 -17.02 10.34
CA ASP A 87 20.95 -17.83 9.32
C ASP A 87 21.38 -16.97 8.12
N LYS A 88 22.61 -16.46 8.21
CA LYS A 88 23.19 -15.59 7.17
C LYS A 88 23.37 -16.29 5.82
N LYS A 89 23.48 -17.61 5.81
CA LYS A 89 23.59 -18.40 4.57
C LYS A 89 22.25 -18.41 3.85
N THR A 90 21.18 -18.72 4.55
CA THR A 90 19.81 -18.70 4.01
C THR A 90 19.40 -17.27 3.62
N TYR A 91 19.68 -16.27 4.46
CA TYR A 91 19.44 -14.86 4.13
C TYR A 91 20.08 -14.49 2.77
N LYS A 92 21.38 -14.78 2.62
CA LYS A 92 22.09 -14.48 1.36
C LYS A 92 21.51 -15.25 0.18
N ALA A 93 21.21 -16.54 0.34
CA ALA A 93 20.68 -17.37 -0.74
C ALA A 93 19.31 -16.87 -1.22
N VAL A 94 18.43 -16.48 -0.30
CA VAL A 94 17.13 -15.91 -0.64
C VAL A 94 17.29 -14.54 -1.31
N TYR A 95 18.14 -13.66 -0.78
CA TYR A 95 18.40 -12.35 -1.39
C TYR A 95 18.93 -12.47 -2.83
N ASP A 96 19.90 -13.38 -3.06
CA ASP A 96 20.43 -13.63 -4.41
C ASP A 96 19.35 -14.17 -5.34
N ALA A 97 18.52 -15.11 -4.87
CA ALA A 97 17.39 -15.62 -5.63
C ALA A 97 16.38 -14.54 -6.02
N LEU A 98 16.06 -13.63 -5.10
CA LEU A 98 15.17 -12.50 -5.37
C LEU A 98 15.76 -11.54 -6.41
N LYS A 99 17.08 -11.27 -6.36
CA LYS A 99 17.73 -10.45 -7.37
C LYS A 99 17.72 -11.11 -8.75
N GLU A 100 17.99 -12.41 -8.83
CA GLU A 100 17.88 -13.15 -10.09
C GLU A 100 16.45 -13.11 -10.66
N MET A 101 15.45 -13.26 -9.80
CA MET A 101 14.04 -13.14 -10.19
C MET A 101 13.74 -11.75 -10.73
N ARG A 102 14.18 -10.68 -10.06
CA ARG A 102 14.08 -9.30 -10.53
C ARG A 102 14.73 -9.14 -11.90
N ASP A 103 15.97 -9.56 -12.04
CA ASP A 103 16.78 -9.35 -13.25
C ASP A 103 16.23 -10.11 -14.46
N SER A 104 15.47 -11.19 -14.22
CA SER A 104 14.77 -11.94 -15.27
C SER A 104 13.59 -11.16 -15.88
N GLY A 105 13.04 -10.17 -15.18
CA GLY A 105 11.85 -9.42 -15.60
C GLY A 105 10.53 -10.20 -15.61
N LEU A 106 10.52 -11.48 -15.20
CA LEU A 106 9.35 -12.35 -15.29
C LEU A 106 8.37 -12.15 -14.12
N TYR A 107 8.88 -11.77 -12.94
CA TYR A 107 8.10 -11.82 -11.69
C TYR A 107 7.40 -10.51 -11.33
N GLY A 108 7.49 -9.50 -12.19
CA GLY A 108 6.72 -8.26 -12.05
C GLY A 108 7.19 -7.32 -10.94
N PHE A 109 8.42 -7.46 -10.46
CA PHE A 109 9.02 -6.50 -9.56
C PHE A 109 10.37 -5.99 -10.10
N THR A 110 10.66 -4.72 -9.80
CA THR A 110 11.84 -4.01 -10.29
C THR A 110 12.86 -3.75 -9.19
N GLU A 111 12.43 -3.80 -7.92
CA GLU A 111 13.30 -3.55 -6.79
C GLU A 111 13.15 -4.65 -5.72
N VAL A 112 14.24 -4.92 -5.05
CA VAL A 112 14.33 -5.76 -3.85
C VAL A 112 15.02 -4.94 -2.78
N PHE A 113 14.28 -4.45 -1.82
CA PHE A 113 14.82 -3.70 -0.69
C PHE A 113 15.07 -4.63 0.48
N THR A 114 16.19 -4.44 1.17
CA THR A 114 16.36 -4.98 2.53
C THR A 114 15.47 -4.19 3.50
N ARG A 115 15.27 -4.73 4.71
CA ARG A 115 14.53 -4.04 5.78
C ARG A 115 15.12 -2.67 6.08
N GLU A 116 16.44 -2.57 6.14
CA GLU A 116 17.16 -1.34 6.44
C GLU A 116 16.98 -0.30 5.32
N GLU A 117 17.07 -0.72 4.07
CA GLU A 117 16.89 0.17 2.90
C GLU A 117 15.49 0.75 2.85
N ILE A 118 14.45 -0.08 3.03
CA ILE A 118 13.07 0.42 2.97
C ILE A 118 12.70 1.25 4.21
N ALA A 119 13.27 0.92 5.38
CA ALA A 119 13.09 1.72 6.58
C ALA A 119 13.71 3.11 6.42
N ALA A 120 14.89 3.20 5.83
CA ALA A 120 15.55 4.47 5.55
C ALA A 120 14.84 5.30 4.48
N LYS A 121 14.27 4.62 3.46
CA LYS A 121 13.63 5.27 2.32
C LYS A 121 12.19 5.71 2.62
N GLU A 122 11.38 4.83 3.20
CA GLU A 122 9.93 5.02 3.33
C GLU A 122 9.44 4.88 4.78
N HIS A 123 10.35 4.78 5.75
CA HIS A 123 10.02 4.56 7.17
C HIS A 123 9.19 3.28 7.42
N LEU A 124 9.21 2.33 6.47
CA LEU A 124 8.50 1.07 6.59
C LEU A 124 9.31 0.10 7.47
N SER A 125 8.72 -0.34 8.57
CA SER A 125 9.32 -1.30 9.50
C SER A 125 8.36 -2.46 9.78
N GLY A 126 8.93 -3.61 10.13
CA GLY A 126 8.16 -4.82 10.45
C GLY A 126 9.03 -6.07 10.51
N PRO A 127 8.43 -7.23 10.79
CA PRO A 127 9.13 -8.50 10.93
C PRO A 127 9.43 -9.20 9.58
N PHE A 128 9.56 -8.44 8.51
CA PHE A 128 9.96 -8.93 7.18
C PHE A 128 11.45 -8.68 6.96
N SER A 129 12.07 -9.46 6.07
CA SER A 129 13.50 -9.34 5.73
C SER A 129 13.74 -8.54 4.46
N PHE A 130 12.80 -8.64 3.48
CA PHE A 130 12.89 -7.90 2.21
C PHE A 130 11.51 -7.39 1.78
N VAL A 131 11.52 -6.38 0.93
CA VAL A 131 10.33 -5.84 0.24
C VAL A 131 10.56 -5.91 -1.26
N LEU A 132 9.57 -6.42 -1.99
CA LEU A 132 9.54 -6.42 -3.45
C LEU A 132 8.63 -5.31 -3.93
N GLU A 133 9.12 -4.48 -4.83
CA GLU A 133 8.38 -3.36 -5.40
C GLU A 133 7.95 -3.65 -6.82
N THR A 134 6.68 -3.42 -7.13
CA THR A 134 6.08 -3.69 -8.44
C THR A 134 6.78 -2.98 -9.61
N ASP A 135 6.62 -3.54 -10.81
CA ASP A 135 6.93 -2.90 -12.09
C ASP A 135 5.90 -1.81 -12.50
N GLY A 136 4.85 -1.60 -11.70
CA GLY A 136 3.76 -0.65 -11.97
C GLY A 136 2.54 -1.28 -12.66
N TYR A 137 2.59 -2.57 -13.00
CA TYR A 137 1.52 -3.29 -13.71
C TYR A 137 1.14 -4.60 -13.05
N THR A 138 1.91 -5.03 -12.04
CA THR A 138 1.79 -6.33 -11.38
C THR A 138 1.35 -6.17 -9.93
N SER A 139 0.33 -6.91 -9.54
CA SER A 139 -0.04 -7.19 -8.15
C SER A 139 0.52 -8.55 -7.75
N PHE A 140 0.79 -8.76 -6.45
CA PHE A 140 1.39 -9.99 -5.96
C PHE A 140 0.40 -10.82 -5.18
N GLY A 141 0.37 -12.12 -5.47
CA GLY A 141 -0.29 -13.12 -4.66
C GLY A 141 0.69 -13.86 -3.75
N SER A 142 0.14 -14.72 -2.91
CA SER A 142 0.91 -15.50 -1.94
C SER A 142 0.91 -16.99 -2.23
N GLU A 143 0.30 -17.43 -3.32
CA GLU A 143 0.19 -18.82 -3.73
C GLU A 143 1.58 -19.39 -4.09
N TRP A 144 1.77 -20.69 -3.78
CA TRP A 144 3.00 -21.43 -4.01
C TRP A 144 2.83 -22.56 -5.03
N THR A 145 1.65 -22.67 -5.63
CA THR A 145 1.33 -23.67 -6.67
C THR A 145 0.78 -23.00 -7.92
N GLY A 146 0.72 -23.72 -9.02
CA GLY A 146 0.18 -23.22 -10.28
C GLY A 146 1.17 -22.39 -11.09
N SER A 147 0.66 -21.43 -11.83
CA SER A 147 1.44 -20.56 -12.71
C SER A 147 2.07 -19.41 -11.92
N ILE A 148 3.27 -19.00 -12.34
CA ILE A 148 3.97 -17.84 -11.75
C ILE A 148 3.23 -16.54 -12.08
N ILE A 149 2.73 -16.42 -13.30
CA ILE A 149 2.00 -15.24 -13.78
C ILE A 149 0.58 -15.65 -14.15
N HIS A 150 -0.36 -14.91 -13.63
CA HIS A 150 -1.77 -14.97 -14.01
C HIS A 150 -2.16 -13.66 -14.70
N GLN A 151 -2.68 -13.77 -15.92
CA GLN A 151 -3.28 -12.62 -16.59
C GLN A 151 -4.59 -12.27 -15.87
N ARG A 152 -4.90 -10.99 -15.86
CA ARG A 152 -6.16 -10.53 -15.28
C ARG A 152 -7.34 -11.15 -16.03
N ASP A 153 -8.23 -11.77 -15.30
CA ASP A 153 -9.54 -12.19 -15.84
C ASP A 153 -10.48 -10.97 -15.82
N ILE A 154 -10.70 -10.39 -16.98
CA ILE A 154 -11.58 -9.23 -17.14
C ILE A 154 -13.08 -9.58 -16.92
N THR A 155 -13.41 -10.87 -16.83
CA THR A 155 -14.79 -11.34 -16.57
C THR A 155 -15.05 -11.55 -15.08
N ASP A 156 -14.02 -11.63 -14.24
CA ASP A 156 -14.14 -11.73 -12.80
C ASP A 156 -14.13 -10.33 -12.16
N TYR A 157 -15.32 -9.82 -11.88
CA TYR A 157 -15.50 -8.51 -11.21
C TYR A 157 -14.88 -8.45 -9.80
N ARG A 158 -14.58 -9.58 -9.16
CA ARG A 158 -13.93 -9.67 -7.84
C ARG A 158 -12.42 -9.45 -7.96
N GLY A 159 -11.87 -9.77 -9.10
CA GLY A 159 -10.48 -9.46 -9.43
C GLY A 159 -10.37 -8.00 -9.86
N GLY A 160 -10.07 -7.09 -8.94
CA GLY A 160 -9.99 -5.66 -9.22
C GLY A 160 -9.09 -5.31 -10.41
N ALA A 161 -9.46 -4.27 -11.15
CA ALA A 161 -8.67 -3.72 -12.25
C ALA A 161 -7.47 -2.90 -11.75
N ALA A 162 -7.48 -2.52 -10.49
CA ALA A 162 -6.49 -1.67 -9.86
C ALA A 162 -6.06 -2.24 -8.52
N SER A 163 -4.88 -1.83 -8.06
CA SER A 163 -4.33 -2.22 -6.78
C SER A 163 -3.48 -1.09 -6.19
N HIS A 164 -3.04 -1.27 -4.97
CA HIS A 164 -2.27 -0.31 -4.18
C HIS A 164 -1.02 -0.97 -3.58
N GLY A 165 -0.26 -0.24 -2.74
CA GLY A 165 0.91 -0.78 -2.06
C GLY A 165 2.21 -0.54 -2.79
N TYR A 166 2.20 0.21 -3.89
CA TYR A 166 3.38 0.67 -4.61
C TYR A 166 4.08 1.83 -3.88
N LEU A 167 5.33 2.07 -4.20
CA LEU A 167 6.05 3.24 -3.70
C LEU A 167 5.35 4.55 -4.10
N PRO A 168 5.31 5.55 -3.22
CA PRO A 168 4.52 6.76 -3.41
C PRO A 168 4.72 7.49 -4.73
N ASP A 169 5.90 7.39 -5.34
CA ASP A 169 6.21 8.09 -6.60
C ASP A 169 5.78 7.33 -7.86
N LYS A 170 5.26 6.10 -7.73
CA LYS A 170 4.87 5.26 -8.88
C LYS A 170 3.45 5.46 -9.39
N GLY A 171 2.59 6.11 -8.62
CA GLY A 171 1.18 6.20 -9.03
C GLY A 171 0.41 7.34 -8.41
N ALA A 172 -0.90 7.25 -8.52
CA ALA A 172 -1.82 8.23 -8.00
C ALA A 172 -1.67 8.41 -6.48
N GLN A 173 -1.77 9.65 -6.05
CA GLN A 173 -1.69 10.04 -4.65
C GLN A 173 -3.09 10.14 -4.04
N PRO A 174 -3.24 9.95 -2.72
CA PRO A 174 -4.47 10.27 -2.01
C PRO A 174 -4.86 11.73 -2.20
N THR A 175 -6.16 11.98 -2.27
CA THR A 175 -6.71 13.33 -2.33
C THR A 175 -6.88 13.86 -0.90
N LEU A 176 -6.67 15.17 -0.70
CA LEU A 176 -7.03 15.89 0.51
C LEU A 176 -7.91 17.08 0.14
N ILE A 177 -9.15 17.08 0.61
CA ILE A 177 -10.07 18.22 0.52
C ILE A 177 -10.52 18.53 1.95
N ALA A 178 -10.40 19.78 2.37
CA ALA A 178 -10.80 20.21 3.69
C ALA A 178 -11.64 21.49 3.60
N CYS A 179 -12.72 21.54 4.36
CA CYS A 179 -13.56 22.74 4.49
C CYS A 179 -14.20 22.81 5.88
N GLY A 180 -14.62 23.99 6.27
CA GLY A 180 -15.23 24.26 7.57
C GLY A 180 -14.55 25.41 8.30
N PRO A 181 -14.98 25.70 9.54
CA PRO A 181 -14.58 26.91 10.28
C PRO A 181 -13.09 27.01 10.59
N SER A 182 -12.35 25.89 10.58
CA SER A 182 -10.89 25.89 10.85
C SER A 182 -10.03 26.02 9.60
N PHE A 183 -10.63 25.99 8.40
CA PHE A 183 -9.90 25.95 7.15
C PHE A 183 -10.04 27.20 6.30
N LYS A 184 -8.94 27.63 5.70
CA LYS A 184 -8.92 28.73 4.72
C LYS A 184 -9.61 28.31 3.42
N LYS A 185 -10.37 29.21 2.82
CA LYS A 185 -11.07 28.99 1.55
C LYS A 185 -10.14 29.26 0.37
N GLY A 186 -10.24 28.42 -0.68
CA GLY A 186 -9.55 28.62 -1.96
C GLY A 186 -8.03 28.44 -1.91
N VAL A 187 -7.50 27.76 -0.90
CA VAL A 187 -6.08 27.44 -0.78
C VAL A 187 -5.81 26.09 -1.44
N THR A 188 -4.74 26.01 -2.20
CA THR A 188 -4.18 24.76 -2.71
C THR A 188 -2.76 24.63 -2.17
N VAL A 189 -2.41 23.43 -1.72
CA VAL A 189 -1.06 23.11 -1.22
C VAL A 189 -0.44 22.03 -2.09
N ASP A 190 0.88 22.06 -2.17
CA ASP A 190 1.64 20.99 -2.81
C ASP A 190 1.50 19.66 -2.05
N ARG A 191 1.94 18.57 -2.69
CA ARG A 191 1.97 17.23 -2.09
C ARG A 191 2.61 17.26 -0.70
N ARG A 192 1.92 16.63 0.26
CA ARG A 192 2.37 16.45 1.65
C ARG A 192 2.44 14.97 2.01
N PRO A 193 3.31 14.58 2.93
CA PRO A 193 3.26 13.25 3.53
C PRO A 193 1.92 13.00 4.22
N ILE A 194 1.37 11.79 4.09
CA ILE A 194 0.08 11.43 4.71
C ILE A 194 0.13 11.53 6.25
N VAL A 195 1.31 11.38 6.84
CA VAL A 195 1.54 11.55 8.29
C VAL A 195 1.25 12.97 8.79
N ASP A 196 1.19 13.96 7.90
CA ASP A 196 0.85 15.36 8.23
C ASP A 196 -0.66 15.55 8.46
N LEU A 197 -1.48 14.59 8.04
CA LEU A 197 -2.92 14.71 8.12
C LEU A 197 -3.44 14.67 9.57
N ALA A 198 -2.97 13.71 10.37
CA ALA A 198 -3.39 13.57 11.76
C ALA A 198 -3.07 14.83 12.62
N PRO A 199 -1.83 15.38 12.61
CA PRO A 199 -1.54 16.61 13.32
C PRO A 199 -2.29 17.83 12.75
N THR A 200 -2.63 17.87 11.46
CA THR A 200 -3.48 18.90 10.88
C THR A 200 -4.90 18.86 11.45
N ILE A 201 -5.48 17.66 11.52
CA ILE A 201 -6.81 17.44 12.12
C ILE A 201 -6.81 17.83 13.60
N ALA A 202 -5.82 17.36 14.36
CA ALA A 202 -5.68 17.68 15.78
C ALA A 202 -5.61 19.20 16.01
N LYS A 203 -4.80 19.91 15.23
CA LYS A 203 -4.70 21.37 15.30
C LYS A 203 -6.01 22.07 14.93
N ALA A 204 -6.70 21.61 13.88
CA ALA A 204 -8.02 22.14 13.51
C ALA A 204 -9.08 21.95 14.62
N MET A 205 -8.93 20.92 15.43
CA MET A 205 -9.80 20.63 16.59
C MET A 205 -9.33 21.31 17.90
N GLY A 206 -8.20 22.00 17.90
CA GLY A 206 -7.60 22.59 19.10
C GLY A 206 -7.06 21.55 20.10
N VAL A 207 -6.70 20.36 19.62
CA VAL A 207 -6.17 19.25 20.41
C VAL A 207 -4.67 19.12 20.17
N ASP A 208 -3.89 18.89 21.23
CA ASP A 208 -2.47 18.60 21.12
C ASP A 208 -2.25 17.13 20.76
N LEU A 209 -1.38 16.88 19.77
CA LEU A 209 -0.95 15.53 19.33
C LEU A 209 0.59 15.45 19.48
N ALA A 210 1.07 15.27 20.69
CA ALA A 210 2.48 15.38 21.05
C ALA A 210 3.39 14.37 20.33
N ASP A 211 2.90 13.16 20.03
CA ASP A 211 3.69 12.04 19.46
C ASP A 211 3.53 11.89 17.95
N ALA A 212 3.06 12.93 17.25
CA ALA A 212 2.91 12.87 15.79
C ALA A 212 4.27 12.89 15.09
N ASN A 213 4.47 11.97 14.14
CA ASN A 213 5.65 11.98 13.26
C ASN A 213 5.58 13.05 12.17
N GLY A 214 4.37 13.47 11.79
CA GLY A 214 4.11 14.53 10.81
C GLY A 214 4.01 15.91 11.45
N LYS A 215 3.78 16.91 10.59
CA LYS A 215 3.58 18.32 10.99
C LYS A 215 2.25 18.83 10.45
N PRO A 216 1.55 19.71 11.18
CA PRO A 216 0.33 20.34 10.67
C PRO A 216 0.60 21.07 9.34
N ILE A 217 -0.35 20.97 8.42
CA ILE A 217 -0.36 21.72 7.16
C ILE A 217 -0.92 23.11 7.46
N ASP A 218 -0.08 24.00 8.01
CA ASP A 218 -0.48 25.33 8.51
C ASP A 218 -1.00 26.25 7.40
N GLU A 219 -0.61 25.99 6.16
CA GLU A 219 -1.04 26.76 5.01
C GLU A 219 -2.55 26.72 4.79
N ILE A 220 -3.23 25.64 5.16
CA ILE A 220 -4.68 25.46 5.00
C ILE A 220 -5.48 25.81 6.26
N LEU A 221 -4.83 25.99 7.41
CA LEU A 221 -5.48 26.32 8.68
C LEU A 221 -5.63 27.84 8.87
N LEU A 222 -6.72 28.26 9.54
CA LEU A 222 -6.97 29.65 9.94
C LEU A 222 -6.08 30.09 11.10
#